data_d023d0cb6d7333c24a780b0d491e2a17
#
_entry.id   d023d0cb6d7333c24a780b0d491e2a17
#
_cell.length_a   1.000
_cell.length_b   1.000
_cell.length_c   1.000
_cell.angle_alpha   90.00
_cell.angle_beta   90.00
_cell.angle_gamma   90.00
#
_symmetry.space_group_name_H-M   'P 1'
#
loop_
_entity.id
_entity.type
_entity.pdbx_description
1 polymer ?
#
loop_
_entity_poly.entity_id
_entity_poly.type
_entity_poly.pdbx_seq_one_letter_code
_entity_poly.pdbx_strand_id
1 'polypeptide(L)' 'MQKDNIRLQKIVVAIAIVLLLVKFTAYIITHSNAVLTDALESIVNVVAGIFGAG' A
#
# COMPACT_ATOMS: atom_id res chain seq x y z
N MET A 1 22.08 -12.40 1.72
CA MET A 1 21.55 -11.48 0.74
C MET A 1 20.06 -11.60 0.55
N GLN A 2 19.54 -12.80 0.32
CA GLN A 2 18.10 -12.96 0.17
C GLN A 2 17.32 -12.55 1.40
N LYS A 3 17.90 -12.78 2.58
CA LYS A 3 17.26 -12.37 3.82
C LYS A 3 17.12 -10.86 3.90
N ASP A 4 18.11 -10.12 3.43
CA ASP A 4 18.05 -8.66 3.45
C ASP A 4 16.99 -8.15 2.49
N ASN A 5 16.87 -8.76 1.31
CA ASN A 5 15.88 -8.37 0.33
C ASN A 5 14.46 -8.63 0.84
N ILE A 6 14.25 -9.78 1.50
CA ILE A 6 12.95 -10.09 2.08
C ILE A 6 12.59 -9.13 3.19
N ARG A 7 13.57 -8.77 4.02
CA ARG A 7 13.36 -7.85 5.11
C ARG A 7 12.96 -6.47 4.60
N LEU A 8 13.70 -5.95 3.64
CA LEU A 8 13.40 -4.65 3.03
C LEU A 8 12.03 -4.66 2.38
N GLN A 9 11.69 -5.73 1.70
CA GLN A 9 10.41 -5.87 1.04
C GLN A 9 9.27 -5.87 2.05
N LYS A 10 9.42 -6.56 3.16
CA LYS A 10 8.40 -6.56 4.21
C LYS A 10 8.20 -5.17 4.78
N ILE A 11 9.28 -4.43 4.97
CA ILE A 11 9.20 -3.06 5.47
C ILE A 11 8.43 -2.18 4.49
N VAL A 12 8.75 -2.28 3.20
CA VAL A 12 8.07 -1.50 2.16
C VAL A 12 6.57 -1.83 2.14
N VAL A 13 6.23 -3.11 2.18
CA VAL A 13 4.84 -3.53 2.17
C VAL A 13 4.12 -3.02 3.42
N ALA A 14 4.77 -3.12 4.59
CA ALA A 14 4.17 -2.65 5.83
C ALA A 14 3.89 -1.15 5.76
N ILE A 15 4.84 -0.37 5.27
CA ILE A 15 4.66 1.07 5.11
C ILE A 15 3.52 1.35 4.12
N ALA A 16 3.48 0.62 3.02
CA ALA A 16 2.43 0.80 2.02
C ALA A 16 1.05 0.53 2.61
N ILE A 17 0.93 -0.51 3.43
CA ILE A 17 -0.33 -0.85 4.09
C ILE A 17 -0.76 0.26 5.05
N VAL A 18 0.17 0.78 5.85
CA VAL A 18 -0.12 1.87 6.77
C VAL A 18 -0.61 3.10 6.01
N LEU A 19 0.07 3.46 4.93
CA LEU A 19 -0.34 4.59 4.11
C LEU A 19 -1.71 4.37 3.49
N LEU A 20 -1.98 3.14 3.07
CA LEU A 20 -3.28 2.78 2.51
C LEU A 20 -4.40 2.98 3.54
N LEU A 21 -4.17 2.55 4.76
CA LEU A 21 -5.15 2.73 5.84
C LEU A 21 -5.41 4.21 6.10
N VAL A 22 -4.36 5.03 6.08
CA VAL A 22 -4.49 6.48 6.23
C VAL A 22 -5.34 7.05 5.10
N LYS A 23 -5.11 6.62 3.87
CA LYS A 23 -5.88 7.08 2.72
C LYS A 23 -7.35 6.71 2.83
N PHE A 24 -7.65 5.49 3.25
CA PHE A 24 -9.04 5.07 3.46
C PHE A 24 -9.70 5.89 4.56
N THR A 25 -8.99 6.15 5.65
CA THR A 25 -9.51 6.98 6.72
C THR A 25 -9.83 8.38 6.19
N ALA A 26 -8.92 8.96 5.42
CA ALA A 26 -9.16 10.27 4.80
C ALA A 26 -10.37 10.25 3.88
N TYR A 27 -10.55 9.17 3.12
CA TYR A 27 -11.72 9.03 2.27
C TYR A 27 -13.01 9.03 3.09
N ILE A 28 -13.06 8.27 4.18
CA ILE A 28 -14.24 8.18 5.02
C ILE A 28 -14.60 9.56 5.60
N ILE A 29 -13.60 10.34 5.96
CA ILE A 29 -13.80 11.66 6.54
C ILE A 29 -14.25 12.67 5.49
N THR A 30 -13.62 12.64 4.32
CA THR A 30 -13.83 13.67 3.28
C THR A 30 -14.79 13.26 2.18
N HIS A 31 -15.00 11.95 2.01
CA HIS A 31 -15.81 11.39 0.89
C HIS A 31 -15.33 11.89 -0.47
N SER A 32 -14.02 12.08 -0.62
CA SER A 32 -13.44 12.58 -1.87
C SER A 32 -13.21 11.44 -2.85
N ASN A 33 -13.75 11.56 -4.06
CA ASN A 33 -13.52 10.57 -5.11
C ASN A 33 -12.04 10.49 -5.49
N ALA A 34 -11.33 11.62 -5.44
CA ALA A 34 -9.90 11.64 -5.72
C ALA A 34 -9.12 10.81 -4.70
N VAL A 35 -9.48 10.91 -3.43
CA VAL A 35 -8.83 10.11 -2.38
C VAL A 35 -9.16 8.63 -2.57
N LEU A 36 -10.39 8.32 -2.95
CA LEU A 36 -10.78 6.93 -3.21
C LEU A 36 -9.97 6.35 -4.36
N THR A 37 -9.83 7.09 -5.46
CA THR A 37 -9.03 6.64 -6.61
C THR A 37 -7.59 6.39 -6.18
N ASP A 38 -7.02 7.28 -5.41
CA ASP A 38 -5.65 7.15 -4.90
C ASP A 38 -5.51 5.90 -4.02
N ALA A 39 -6.49 5.64 -3.16
CA ALA A 39 -6.50 4.45 -2.32
C ALA A 39 -6.56 3.17 -3.16
N LEU A 40 -7.39 3.16 -4.20
CA LEU A 40 -7.51 2.01 -5.10
C LEU A 40 -6.20 1.74 -5.83
N GLU A 41 -5.52 2.79 -6.31
CA GLU A 41 -4.21 2.64 -6.93
C GLU A 41 -3.20 2.05 -5.94
N SER A 42 -3.26 2.48 -4.68
CA SER A 42 -2.38 1.95 -3.65
C SER A 42 -2.63 0.48 -3.42
N ILE A 43 -3.89 0.04 -3.44
CA ILE A 43 -4.22 -1.38 -3.33
C ILE A 43 -3.57 -2.17 -4.45
N VAL A 44 -3.71 -1.69 -5.69
CA VAL A 44 -3.11 -2.35 -6.85
C VAL A 44 -1.60 -2.43 -6.69
N ASN A 45 -0.95 -1.35 -6.24
CA ASN A 45 0.49 -1.32 -6.04
C ASN A 45 0.93 -2.31 -4.97
N VAL A 46 0.19 -2.41 -3.86
CA VAL A 46 0.51 -3.35 -2.79
C VAL A 46 0.38 -4.78 -3.30
N VAL A 47 -0.72 -5.09 -3.98
CA VAL A 47 -0.95 -6.43 -4.51
C VAL A 47 0.13 -6.79 -5.53
N ALA A 48 0.44 -5.87 -6.44
CA ALA A 48 1.49 -6.08 -7.43
C ALA A 48 2.85 -6.30 -6.78
N GLY A 49 3.15 -5.55 -5.72
CA GLY A 49 4.39 -5.69 -4.98
C GLY A 49 4.50 -7.06 -4.32
N ILE A 50 3.41 -7.53 -3.73
CA ILE A 50 3.37 -8.83 -3.07
C ILE A 50 3.54 -9.96 -4.12
N PHE A 51 2.81 -9.87 -5.21
CA PHE A 51 2.82 -10.92 -6.25
C PHE A 51 4.08 -10.84 -7.10
N GLY A 52 4.52 -9.63 -7.41
CA GLY A 52 5.68 -9.43 -8.25
C GLY A 52 6.99 -9.85 -7.58
N ALA A 53 7.00 -9.85 -6.25
CA ALA A 53 8.20 -10.24 -5.50
C ALA A 53 8.25 -11.72 -5.21
N GLY A 54 7.10 -12.38 -5.33
CA GLY A 54 7.06 -13.83 -5.19
C GLY A 54 7.66 -14.49 -6.40
#